data_4bddca4e0227cc176634c5411aed5c32
#
_entry.id   4bddca4e0227cc176634c5411aed5c32
#
_cell.length_a   1.000
_cell.length_b   1.000
_cell.length_c   1.000
_cell.angle_alpha   90.00
_cell.angle_beta   90.00
_cell.angle_gamma   90.00
#
_symmetry.space_group_name_H-M   'P 1'
#
loop_
_entity.id
_entity.type
_entity.pdbx_description
1 polymer ?
#
loop_
_entity_poly.entity_id
_entity_poly.type
_entity_poly.pdbx_seq_one_letter_code
_entity_poly.pdbx_strand_id
1 'polypeptide(L)'
;HLYPIRADANSQPLLTLANQQGQEFHPAAITSWGGYVLAPYTIEELPHDNAGARWHINPLAFLQRALKLDPHRPIADVTTENGRRLLLLHIDGDGFMSLAERPKYPFNGEVMLNEVLKRYQIPTTLSAIEGEVSPDGLYPDKSAALEKLYQQSFALPWVEIASHSYSHPFSWAKAENAENSEGYHLPLKGYQ
;
A
#
# COMPACT_ATOMS: atom_id res chain seq x y z
N HIS A 1 -34.61 -14.20 25.60
CA HIS A 1 -34.21 -13.64 26.90
C HIS A 1 -32.95 -12.83 26.72
N LEU A 2 -33.07 -11.54 27.05
CA LEU A 2 -31.93 -10.62 27.13
C LEU A 2 -31.21 -10.89 28.46
N TYR A 3 -29.97 -11.33 28.42
CA TYR A 3 -29.12 -11.28 29.58
C TYR A 3 -28.68 -9.83 29.82
N PRO A 4 -29.04 -9.21 30.94
CA PRO A 4 -28.65 -7.84 31.23
C PRO A 4 -27.16 -7.80 31.58
N ILE A 5 -26.34 -7.46 30.58
CA ILE A 5 -24.90 -7.25 30.80
C ILE A 5 -24.68 -5.75 30.94
N ARG A 6 -24.06 -5.36 32.05
CA ARG A 6 -23.56 -4.01 32.27
C ARG A 6 -22.04 -4.03 32.33
N ALA A 7 -21.43 -3.12 31.61
CA ALA A 7 -20.01 -2.84 31.76
C ALA A 7 -19.75 -2.29 33.17
N ASP A 8 -18.63 -2.65 33.76
CA ASP A 8 -18.22 -2.12 35.05
C ASP A 8 -17.80 -0.64 34.97
N ALA A 9 -17.57 -0.02 36.11
CA ALA A 9 -17.22 1.42 36.20
C ALA A 9 -15.90 1.78 35.49
N ASN A 10 -15.00 0.82 35.25
CA ASN A 10 -13.72 1.01 34.58
C ASN A 10 -13.77 0.67 33.09
N SER A 11 -14.92 0.24 32.61
CA SER A 11 -15.13 -0.11 31.20
C SER A 11 -15.85 1.01 30.47
N GLN A 12 -15.62 1.10 29.16
CA GLN A 12 -16.27 2.07 28.29
C GLN A 12 -17.32 1.37 27.44
N PRO A 13 -18.63 1.59 27.68
CA PRO A 13 -19.67 1.12 26.78
C PRO A 13 -19.52 1.72 25.38
N LEU A 14 -19.70 0.91 24.35
CA LEU A 14 -19.71 1.32 22.94
C LEU A 14 -21.11 1.31 22.35
N LEU A 15 -22.00 0.51 22.92
CA LEU A 15 -23.41 0.44 22.59
C LEU A 15 -24.19 0.33 23.90
N THR A 16 -25.22 1.16 24.05
CA THR A 16 -26.15 1.12 25.18
C THR A 16 -27.56 0.90 24.62
N LEU A 17 -28.22 -0.10 25.14
CA LEU A 17 -29.63 -0.38 24.87
C LEU A 17 -30.42 -0.17 26.17
N ALA A 18 -31.63 0.37 26.06
CA ALA A 18 -32.54 0.49 27.20
C ALA A 18 -33.84 -0.24 26.93
N ASN A 19 -34.39 -0.89 27.95
CA ASN A 19 -35.75 -1.44 27.85
C ASN A 19 -36.81 -0.36 28.17
N GLN A 20 -38.07 -0.71 28.05
CA GLN A 20 -39.18 0.21 28.31
C GLN A 20 -39.22 0.71 29.78
N GLN A 21 -38.59 0.03 30.71
CA GLN A 21 -38.45 0.40 32.09
C GLN A 21 -37.21 1.27 32.39
N GLY A 22 -36.48 1.66 31.33
CA GLY A 22 -35.28 2.48 31.47
C GLY A 22 -34.03 1.72 32.00
N GLN A 23 -34.06 0.40 32.04
CA GLN A 23 -32.89 -0.37 32.42
C GLN A 23 -31.94 -0.45 31.22
N GLU A 24 -30.69 -0.13 31.47
CA GLU A 24 -29.62 -0.09 30.46
C GLU A 24 -28.84 -1.40 30.39
N PHE A 25 -28.45 -1.75 29.16
CA PHE A 25 -27.60 -2.89 28.84
C PHE A 25 -26.48 -2.44 27.94
N HIS A 26 -25.30 -3.00 28.12
CA HIS A 26 -24.11 -2.68 27.34
C HIS A 26 -23.65 -3.88 26.52
N PRO A 27 -24.21 -4.13 25.32
CA PRO A 27 -23.86 -5.30 24.52
C PRO A 27 -22.51 -5.18 23.84
N ALA A 28 -21.82 -4.06 23.93
CA ALA A 28 -20.45 -3.86 23.50
C ALA A 28 -19.74 -2.90 24.43
N ALA A 29 -18.52 -3.26 24.83
CA ALA A 29 -17.67 -2.39 25.65
C ALA A 29 -16.19 -2.68 25.45
N ILE A 30 -15.37 -1.67 25.71
CA ILE A 30 -13.94 -1.81 25.94
C ILE A 30 -13.72 -1.93 27.43
N THR A 31 -12.90 -2.91 27.83
CA THR A 31 -12.59 -3.26 29.21
C THR A 31 -11.09 -3.16 29.46
N SER A 32 -10.67 -3.28 30.72
CA SER A 32 -9.24 -3.30 31.08
C SER A 32 -8.47 -4.48 30.44
N TRP A 33 -9.14 -5.59 30.22
CA TRP A 33 -8.57 -6.82 29.62
C TRP A 33 -8.75 -6.90 28.10
N GLY A 34 -9.46 -5.95 27.46
CA GLY A 34 -9.73 -5.96 26.02
C GLY A 34 -11.08 -5.37 25.67
N GLY A 35 -12.04 -6.22 25.32
CA GLY A 35 -13.39 -5.81 25.03
C GLY A 35 -14.28 -6.99 24.69
N TYR A 36 -15.59 -6.73 24.60
CA TYR A 36 -16.56 -7.72 24.19
C TYR A 36 -17.65 -7.13 23.29
N VAL A 37 -18.19 -7.95 22.42
CA VAL A 37 -19.36 -7.68 21.58
C VAL A 37 -20.31 -8.86 21.64
N LEU A 38 -21.59 -8.61 21.70
CA LEU A 38 -22.61 -9.65 21.86
C LEU A 38 -23.59 -9.64 20.67
N ALA A 39 -23.71 -10.77 20.01
CA ALA A 39 -24.79 -11.01 19.07
C ALA A 39 -26.10 -11.31 19.86
N PRO A 40 -27.26 -10.96 19.29
CA PRO A 40 -27.49 -10.30 18.00
C PRO A 40 -27.50 -8.77 18.08
N TYR A 41 -27.14 -8.18 19.22
CA TYR A 41 -27.32 -6.73 19.43
C TYR A 41 -26.27 -5.87 18.78
N THR A 42 -25.01 -6.33 18.83
CA THR A 42 -23.88 -5.60 18.23
C THR A 42 -23.59 -6.08 16.83
N ILE A 43 -23.84 -7.37 16.58
CA ILE A 43 -23.69 -8.03 15.28
C ILE A 43 -25.04 -8.64 14.93
N GLU A 44 -25.65 -8.15 13.88
CA GLU A 44 -26.95 -8.57 13.37
C GLU A 44 -26.75 -9.44 12.12
N GLU A 45 -27.32 -10.63 12.11
CA GLU A 45 -27.41 -11.43 10.88
C GLU A 45 -28.50 -10.86 9.98
N LEU A 46 -28.16 -10.63 8.72
CA LEU A 46 -29.12 -10.08 7.76
C LEU A 46 -30.02 -11.20 7.21
N PRO A 47 -31.33 -10.93 7.03
CA PRO A 47 -32.34 -11.96 6.82
C PRO A 47 -32.38 -12.60 5.43
N HIS A 48 -31.37 -12.41 4.59
CA HIS A 48 -31.34 -12.96 3.24
C HIS A 48 -30.13 -13.87 3.03
N ASP A 49 -30.32 -14.96 2.30
CA ASP A 49 -29.27 -15.85 1.85
C ASP A 49 -28.15 -15.07 1.15
N ASN A 50 -26.93 -15.13 1.66
CA ASN A 50 -25.74 -14.37 1.25
C ASN A 50 -25.65 -12.89 1.72
N ALA A 51 -26.51 -12.41 2.59
CA ALA A 51 -26.47 -11.01 3.05
C ALA A 51 -25.38 -10.75 4.11
N GLY A 52 -24.82 -11.78 4.74
CA GLY A 52 -23.77 -11.64 5.75
C GLY A 52 -24.25 -11.07 7.08
N ALA A 53 -23.39 -10.44 7.83
CA ALA A 53 -23.67 -9.82 9.11
C ALA A 53 -23.33 -8.34 9.10
N ARG A 54 -24.10 -7.55 9.86
CA ARG A 54 -23.89 -6.11 10.03
C ARG A 54 -23.48 -5.81 11.46
N TRP A 55 -22.43 -4.99 11.60
CA TRP A 55 -22.03 -4.44 12.88
C TRP A 55 -22.72 -3.12 13.15
N HIS A 56 -23.21 -2.93 14.38
CA HIS A 56 -23.81 -1.68 14.85
C HIS A 56 -22.80 -0.70 15.45
N ILE A 57 -21.54 -1.14 15.61
CA ILE A 57 -20.40 -0.32 15.99
C ILE A 57 -19.31 -0.45 14.93
N ASN A 58 -18.35 0.45 14.91
CA ASN A 58 -17.20 0.35 14.02
C ASN A 58 -16.30 -0.82 14.44
N PRO A 59 -16.20 -1.93 13.68
CA PRO A 59 -15.43 -3.10 14.07
C PRO A 59 -13.91 -2.83 14.12
N LEU A 60 -13.40 -2.01 13.22
CA LEU A 60 -11.96 -1.70 13.17
C LEU A 60 -11.56 -0.88 14.41
N ALA A 61 -12.33 0.15 14.74
CA ALA A 61 -12.09 0.95 15.93
C ALA A 61 -12.24 0.12 17.22
N PHE A 62 -13.20 -0.81 17.26
CA PHE A 62 -13.35 -1.75 18.37
C PHE A 62 -12.12 -2.66 18.51
N LEU A 63 -11.73 -3.34 17.43
CA LEU A 63 -10.60 -4.27 17.44
C LEU A 63 -9.28 -3.56 17.76
N GLN A 64 -9.05 -2.37 17.18
CA GLN A 64 -7.86 -1.59 17.48
C GLN A 64 -7.73 -1.29 18.97
N ARG A 65 -8.82 -0.89 19.62
CA ARG A 65 -8.84 -0.55 21.05
C ARG A 65 -8.81 -1.80 21.94
N ALA A 66 -9.61 -2.80 21.62
CA ALA A 66 -9.69 -4.04 22.40
C ALA A 66 -8.37 -4.82 22.40
N LEU A 67 -7.67 -4.83 21.28
CA LEU A 67 -6.37 -5.49 21.11
C LEU A 67 -5.20 -4.57 21.45
N LYS A 68 -5.46 -3.31 21.86
CA LYS A 68 -4.44 -2.31 22.17
C LYS A 68 -3.41 -2.14 21.05
N LEU A 69 -3.90 -2.15 19.79
CA LEU A 69 -3.05 -1.97 18.61
C LEU A 69 -2.61 -0.50 18.51
N ASP A 70 -1.39 -0.31 18.03
CA ASP A 70 -0.89 1.02 17.71
C ASP A 70 -1.79 1.66 16.62
N PRO A 71 -2.37 2.85 16.88
CA PRO A 71 -3.22 3.54 15.91
C PRO A 71 -2.48 3.96 14.62
N HIS A 72 -1.17 4.03 14.67
CA HIS A 72 -0.33 4.38 13.52
C HIS A 72 0.16 3.15 12.73
N ARG A 73 -0.22 1.95 13.16
CA ARG A 73 0.17 0.75 12.46
C ARG A 73 -0.61 0.64 11.14
N PRO A 74 0.06 0.45 10.00
CA PRO A 74 -0.63 0.20 8.74
C PRO A 74 -1.51 -1.04 8.87
N ILE A 75 -2.79 -0.90 8.55
CA ILE A 75 -3.75 -2.00 8.53
C ILE A 75 -4.21 -2.15 7.09
N ALA A 76 -4.16 -3.37 6.56
CA ALA A 76 -4.76 -3.65 5.27
C ALA A 76 -6.27 -3.35 5.33
N ASP A 77 -6.70 -2.34 4.60
CA ASP A 77 -8.11 -1.99 4.53
C ASP A 77 -8.81 -2.85 3.48
N VAL A 78 -9.56 -3.82 3.95
CA VAL A 78 -10.38 -4.69 3.11
C VAL A 78 -11.78 -4.13 2.86
N THR A 79 -12.10 -2.97 3.43
CA THR A 79 -13.46 -2.40 3.42
C THR A 79 -13.61 -1.22 2.47
N THR A 80 -12.56 -0.44 2.23
CA THR A 80 -12.62 0.78 1.41
C THR A 80 -13.10 0.48 -0.01
N GLU A 81 -12.71 -0.64 -0.57
CA GLU A 81 -13.05 -1.03 -1.94
C GLU A 81 -14.27 -1.97 -2.03
N ASN A 82 -14.98 -2.20 -0.93
CA ASN A 82 -16.18 -3.08 -0.90
C ASN A 82 -15.96 -4.45 -1.56
N GLY A 83 -14.80 -5.05 -1.36
CA GLY A 83 -14.44 -6.34 -1.96
C GLY A 83 -14.02 -6.26 -3.43
N ARG A 84 -13.88 -5.07 -4.01
CA ARG A 84 -13.29 -4.92 -5.35
C ARG A 84 -11.82 -5.28 -5.31
N ARG A 85 -11.35 -5.84 -6.42
CA ARG A 85 -9.92 -6.11 -6.59
C ARG A 85 -9.23 -4.86 -7.10
N LEU A 86 -8.11 -4.51 -6.48
CA LEU A 86 -7.22 -3.46 -6.97
C LEU A 86 -6.13 -4.10 -7.84
N LEU A 87 -5.89 -3.51 -9.00
CA LEU A 87 -4.72 -3.81 -9.81
C LEU A 87 -3.71 -2.70 -9.57
N LEU A 88 -2.59 -3.05 -8.94
CA LEU A 88 -1.44 -2.17 -8.76
C LEU A 88 -0.35 -2.64 -9.71
N LEU A 89 0.12 -1.74 -10.57
CA LEU A 89 1.23 -2.00 -11.48
C LEU A 89 2.44 -1.17 -11.06
N HIS A 90 3.56 -1.86 -10.91
CA HIS A 90 4.85 -1.23 -10.72
C HIS A 90 5.82 -1.78 -11.75
N ILE A 91 6.51 -0.89 -12.44
CA ILE A 91 7.55 -1.23 -13.41
C ILE A 91 8.85 -0.72 -12.85
N ASP A 92 9.75 -1.65 -12.55
CA ASP A 92 11.09 -1.34 -12.07
C ASP A 92 11.97 -0.76 -13.18
N GLY A 93 12.97 0.01 -12.79
CA GLY A 93 13.91 0.64 -13.72
C GLY A 93 14.87 -0.33 -14.39
N ASP A 94 14.94 -1.56 -13.88
CA ASP A 94 15.86 -2.59 -14.40
C ASP A 94 15.67 -2.85 -15.88
N GLY A 95 16.77 -2.82 -16.61
CA GLY A 95 16.76 -3.12 -18.04
C GLY A 95 16.09 -2.07 -18.93
N PHE A 96 15.70 -0.91 -18.41
CA PHE A 96 15.13 0.18 -19.21
C PHE A 96 16.10 0.63 -20.32
N MET A 97 17.39 0.68 -20.01
CA MET A 97 18.48 1.03 -20.95
C MET A 97 18.96 -0.13 -21.82
N SER A 98 18.53 -1.35 -21.56
CA SER A 98 18.94 -2.52 -22.33
C SER A 98 18.46 -2.43 -23.79
N LEU A 99 19.24 -2.99 -24.69
CA LEU A 99 18.89 -3.04 -26.11
C LEU A 99 17.64 -3.90 -26.32
N ALA A 100 16.69 -3.35 -27.03
CA ALA A 100 15.48 -4.08 -27.36
C ALA A 100 15.74 -5.14 -28.45
N GLU A 101 15.16 -6.31 -28.28
CA GLU A 101 15.15 -7.37 -29.31
C GLU A 101 14.20 -7.06 -30.48
N ARG A 102 13.78 -5.81 -30.60
CA ARG A 102 12.88 -5.34 -31.65
C ARG A 102 13.58 -4.31 -32.52
N PRO A 103 13.75 -4.56 -33.82
CA PRO A 103 14.54 -3.69 -34.72
C PRO A 103 14.08 -2.23 -34.76
N LYS A 104 12.83 -1.96 -34.40
CA LYS A 104 12.25 -0.60 -34.41
C LYS A 104 12.70 0.27 -33.24
N TYR A 105 13.10 -0.35 -32.14
CA TYR A 105 13.37 0.36 -30.90
C TYR A 105 14.78 0.04 -30.40
N PRO A 106 15.65 1.04 -30.18
CA PRO A 106 17.00 0.80 -29.66
C PRO A 106 17.03 0.37 -28.21
N PHE A 107 16.05 0.81 -27.37
CA PHE A 107 16.00 0.52 -25.95
C PHE A 107 14.70 -0.13 -25.53
N ASN A 108 14.75 -0.99 -24.49
CA ASN A 108 13.55 -1.54 -23.87
C ASN A 108 12.61 -0.46 -23.34
N GLY A 109 13.16 0.67 -22.85
CA GLY A 109 12.38 1.83 -22.44
C GLY A 109 11.49 2.41 -23.54
N GLU A 110 11.93 2.35 -24.82
CA GLU A 110 11.09 2.78 -25.94
C GLU A 110 9.95 1.79 -26.22
N VAL A 111 10.21 0.50 -26.10
CA VAL A 111 9.17 -0.54 -26.19
C VAL A 111 8.14 -0.32 -25.07
N MET A 112 8.61 -0.11 -23.82
CA MET A 112 7.76 0.16 -22.69
C MET A 112 6.89 1.40 -22.92
N LEU A 113 7.49 2.52 -23.32
CA LEU A 113 6.78 3.75 -23.58
C LEU A 113 5.70 3.60 -24.67
N ASN A 114 6.07 3.02 -25.82
CA ASN A 114 5.21 3.08 -27.00
C ASN A 114 4.23 1.90 -27.09
N GLU A 115 4.64 0.69 -26.67
CA GLU A 115 3.81 -0.50 -26.82
C GLU A 115 3.02 -0.85 -25.53
N VAL A 116 3.43 -0.28 -24.37
CA VAL A 116 2.75 -0.55 -23.10
C VAL A 116 2.10 0.72 -22.55
N LEU A 117 2.87 1.70 -22.13
CA LEU A 117 2.34 2.84 -21.39
C LEU A 117 1.35 3.66 -22.22
N LYS A 118 1.72 4.04 -23.45
CA LYS A 118 0.82 4.80 -24.35
C LYS A 118 -0.37 3.99 -24.85
N ARG A 119 -0.19 2.69 -25.00
CA ARG A 119 -1.22 1.82 -25.58
C ARG A 119 -2.33 1.49 -24.61
N TYR A 120 -1.98 1.10 -23.37
CA TYR A 120 -2.95 0.58 -22.41
C TYR A 120 -3.47 1.64 -21.44
N GLN A 121 -2.71 2.69 -21.17
CA GLN A 121 -3.10 3.82 -20.33
C GLN A 121 -3.60 3.41 -18.93
N ILE A 122 -2.97 2.37 -18.37
CA ILE A 122 -3.29 1.86 -17.04
C ILE A 122 -2.46 2.63 -16.03
N PRO A 123 -3.03 3.09 -14.90
CA PRO A 123 -2.26 3.68 -13.80
C PRO A 123 -1.10 2.78 -13.41
N THR A 124 0.12 3.30 -13.49
CA THR A 124 1.36 2.53 -13.33
C THR A 124 2.41 3.37 -12.64
N THR A 125 3.04 2.83 -11.60
CA THR A 125 4.25 3.40 -11.03
C THR A 125 5.43 2.96 -11.88
N LEU A 126 6.23 3.90 -12.37
CA LEU A 126 7.47 3.64 -13.11
C LEU A 126 8.65 4.20 -12.33
N SER A 127 9.59 3.35 -11.97
CA SER A 127 10.79 3.77 -11.24
C SER A 127 12.02 3.88 -12.16
N ALA A 128 12.98 4.69 -11.74
CA ALA A 128 14.21 4.92 -12.48
C ALA A 128 15.43 4.64 -11.61
N ILE A 129 16.45 3.96 -12.18
CA ILE A 129 17.79 3.86 -11.61
C ILE A 129 18.58 5.05 -12.11
N GLU A 130 18.79 6.05 -11.26
CA GLU A 130 19.42 7.30 -11.67
C GLU A 130 20.82 7.09 -12.24
N GLY A 131 21.61 6.20 -11.66
CA GLY A 131 22.97 5.89 -12.12
C GLY A 131 23.06 5.24 -13.49
N GLU A 132 21.95 4.67 -14.03
CA GLU A 132 21.91 4.21 -15.43
C GLU A 132 21.58 5.31 -16.41
N VAL A 133 20.91 6.36 -15.96
CA VAL A 133 20.33 7.39 -16.81
C VAL A 133 21.17 8.69 -16.79
N SER A 134 21.74 9.01 -15.64
CA SER A 134 22.50 10.25 -15.42
C SER A 134 23.71 10.37 -16.35
N PRO A 135 24.05 11.60 -16.81
CA PRO A 135 25.26 11.86 -17.57
C PRO A 135 26.55 11.53 -16.78
N ASP A 136 26.46 11.55 -15.45
CA ASP A 136 27.57 11.18 -14.55
C ASP A 136 27.53 9.69 -14.15
N GLY A 137 26.62 8.92 -14.75
CA GLY A 137 26.38 7.53 -14.42
C GLY A 137 27.14 6.53 -15.29
N LEU A 138 26.58 5.33 -15.47
CA LEU A 138 27.21 4.21 -16.18
C LEU A 138 27.31 4.40 -17.69
N TYR A 139 26.34 5.11 -18.28
CA TYR A 139 26.19 5.19 -19.73
C TYR A 139 26.07 6.66 -20.19
N PRO A 140 27.11 7.49 -19.99
CA PRO A 140 27.03 8.93 -20.30
C PRO A 140 26.75 9.22 -21.77
N ASP A 141 27.18 8.37 -22.66
CA ASP A 141 26.93 8.44 -24.10
C ASP A 141 25.45 8.20 -24.49
N LYS A 142 24.69 7.51 -23.65
CA LYS A 142 23.27 7.21 -23.85
C LYS A 142 22.34 8.11 -23.01
N SER A 143 22.91 8.81 -22.03
CA SER A 143 22.15 9.58 -21.04
C SER A 143 21.09 10.47 -21.66
N ALA A 144 21.43 11.31 -22.62
CA ALA A 144 20.49 12.24 -23.25
C ALA A 144 19.27 11.54 -23.89
N ALA A 145 19.48 10.34 -24.46
CA ALA A 145 18.40 9.56 -25.03
C ALA A 145 17.52 8.92 -23.95
N LEU A 146 18.13 8.38 -22.88
CA LEU A 146 17.45 7.74 -21.78
C LEU A 146 16.67 8.75 -20.94
N GLU A 147 17.24 9.90 -20.61
CA GLU A 147 16.54 10.99 -19.92
C GLU A 147 15.30 11.44 -20.70
N LYS A 148 15.41 11.59 -22.01
CA LYS A 148 14.28 11.96 -22.85
C LYS A 148 13.18 10.90 -22.81
N LEU A 149 13.53 9.61 -22.79
CA LEU A 149 12.55 8.53 -22.69
C LEU A 149 11.83 8.54 -21.33
N TYR A 150 12.55 8.74 -20.23
CA TYR A 150 11.94 8.89 -18.91
C TYR A 150 11.05 10.13 -18.83
N GLN A 151 11.51 11.28 -19.33
CA GLN A 151 10.70 12.52 -19.38
C GLN A 151 9.39 12.30 -20.14
N GLN A 152 9.44 11.60 -21.29
CA GLN A 152 8.24 11.29 -22.05
C GLN A 152 7.32 10.31 -21.31
N SER A 153 7.87 9.33 -20.60
CA SER A 153 7.11 8.37 -19.82
C SER A 153 6.45 9.03 -18.62
N PHE A 154 7.20 9.87 -17.90
CA PHE A 154 6.74 10.58 -16.71
C PHE A 154 5.74 11.72 -17.03
N ALA A 155 5.72 12.21 -18.28
CA ALA A 155 4.72 13.17 -18.72
C ALA A 155 3.34 12.54 -18.96
N LEU A 156 3.22 11.22 -18.96
CA LEU A 156 1.92 10.55 -19.12
C LEU A 156 1.10 10.68 -17.83
N PRO A 157 -0.16 11.12 -17.90
CA PRO A 157 -0.97 11.42 -16.72
C PRO A 157 -1.37 10.19 -15.89
N TRP A 158 -1.15 9.00 -16.39
CA TRP A 158 -1.38 7.71 -15.70
C TRP A 158 -0.08 7.06 -15.19
N VAL A 159 1.06 7.75 -15.29
CA VAL A 159 2.34 7.26 -14.78
C VAL A 159 2.72 8.03 -13.52
N GLU A 160 2.90 7.28 -12.43
CA GLU A 160 3.45 7.77 -11.18
C GLU A 160 4.98 7.61 -11.20
N ILE A 161 5.70 8.67 -10.84
CA ILE A 161 7.16 8.70 -10.83
C ILE A 161 7.67 8.07 -9.53
N ALA A 162 8.63 7.14 -9.64
CA ALA A 162 9.30 6.55 -8.51
C ALA A 162 10.82 6.45 -8.72
N SER A 163 11.54 6.30 -7.62
CA SER A 163 12.97 6.01 -7.62
C SER A 163 13.20 4.52 -7.47
N HIS A 164 14.13 3.97 -8.27
CA HIS A 164 14.67 2.62 -8.10
C HIS A 164 16.09 2.65 -7.56
N SER A 165 16.35 3.58 -6.65
CA SER A 165 17.66 3.94 -6.11
C SER A 165 18.62 4.58 -7.13
N TYR A 166 19.78 5.02 -6.65
CA TYR A 166 20.80 5.60 -7.53
C TYR A 166 21.60 4.53 -8.27
N SER A 167 22.11 3.51 -7.55
CA SER A 167 23.06 2.53 -8.07
C SER A 167 22.58 1.08 -7.99
N HIS A 168 21.33 0.86 -7.65
CA HIS A 168 20.73 -0.47 -7.54
C HIS A 168 21.57 -1.44 -6.65
N PRO A 169 21.82 -1.11 -5.36
CA PRO A 169 22.64 -1.96 -4.51
C PRO A 169 21.91 -3.27 -4.20
N PHE A 170 22.56 -4.41 -4.41
CA PHE A 170 21.98 -5.71 -4.04
C PHE A 170 22.05 -5.99 -2.54
N SER A 171 22.96 -5.31 -1.83
CA SER A 171 23.11 -5.40 -0.38
C SER A 171 23.03 -4.01 0.25
N TRP A 172 21.87 -3.66 0.80
CA TRP A 172 21.66 -2.38 1.47
C TRP A 172 22.53 -2.20 2.71
N ALA A 173 22.80 -3.28 3.47
CA ALA A 173 23.70 -3.23 4.63
C ALA A 173 25.13 -2.82 4.24
N LYS A 174 25.64 -3.26 3.09
CA LYS A 174 26.94 -2.83 2.57
C LYS A 174 26.90 -1.38 2.08
N ALA A 175 25.81 -0.99 1.41
CA ALA A 175 25.61 0.38 0.96
C ALA A 175 25.52 1.37 2.15
N GLU A 176 24.84 1.00 3.23
CA GLU A 176 24.74 1.79 4.46
C GLU A 176 26.13 2.01 5.12
N ASN A 177 27.02 1.03 5.06
CA ASN A 177 28.39 1.12 5.57
C ASN A 177 29.37 1.73 4.57
N ALA A 178 28.92 2.36 3.49
CA ALA A 178 29.74 2.90 2.40
C ALA A 178 30.67 1.87 1.74
N GLU A 179 30.41 0.58 1.92
CA GLU A 179 31.09 -0.47 1.19
C GLU A 179 30.57 -0.51 -0.25
N ASN A 180 31.50 -0.69 -1.20
CA ASN A 180 31.11 -0.87 -2.59
C ASN A 180 30.35 -2.20 -2.70
N SER A 181 29.05 -2.12 -2.73
CA SER A 181 28.20 -3.29 -2.80
C SER A 181 28.17 -3.87 -4.21
N GLU A 182 27.79 -5.10 -4.29
CA GLU A 182 27.34 -5.71 -5.54
C GLU A 182 26.34 -4.78 -6.21
N GLY A 183 26.49 -4.53 -7.46
CA GLY A 183 25.66 -3.59 -8.22
C GLY A 183 26.50 -2.95 -9.31
N TYR A 184 26.19 -1.75 -9.66
CA TYR A 184 26.84 -1.09 -10.79
C TYR A 184 28.17 -0.40 -10.46
N HIS A 185 28.74 -0.63 -9.29
CA HIS A 185 30.03 -0.04 -8.85
C HIS A 185 30.09 1.49 -8.95
N LEU A 186 28.94 2.14 -8.89
CA LEU A 186 28.85 3.60 -8.89
C LEU A 186 29.16 4.15 -7.49
N PRO A 187 29.60 5.42 -7.39
CA PRO A 187 29.69 6.09 -6.11
C PRO A 187 28.33 6.07 -5.39
N LEU A 188 28.35 5.83 -4.08
CA LEU A 188 27.13 5.76 -3.25
C LEU A 188 26.55 7.17 -2.98
N LYS A 189 26.30 7.95 -4.03
CA LYS A 189 25.66 9.25 -3.90
C LYS A 189 24.19 9.05 -3.46
N GLY A 190 23.75 9.83 -2.49
CA GLY A 190 22.35 9.84 -2.07
C GLY A 190 21.98 8.86 -0.97
N TYR A 191 22.91 8.07 -0.46
CA TYR A 191 22.69 7.13 0.66
C TYR A 191 23.28 7.63 2.00
N GLN A 192 23.67 8.90 2.06
CA GLN A 192 24.22 9.52 3.28
C GLN A 192 23.16 10.34 4.00
#